data_4abe4d557356700778b7a79793f62b71
#
_entry.id   4abe4d557356700778b7a79793f62b71
#
_cell.length_a   1.000
_cell.length_b   1.000
_cell.length_c   1.000
_cell.angle_alpha   90.00
_cell.angle_beta   90.00
_cell.angle_gamma   90.00
#
_symmetry.space_group_name_H-M   'P 1'
#
loop_
_entity.id
_entity.type
_entity.pdbx_description
1 polymer ?
#
loop_
_entity_poly.entity_id
_entity_poly.type
_entity_poly.pdbx_seq_one_letter_code
_entity_poly.pdbx_strand_id
1 'polypeptide(L)'
;MVSQNAPFSLMYDAWKAGSRALLPLDENTAREQVKEMCAKVLSNRKPPYSLKGGLYDALVATGGDMFLATNEEAMEAGALFEKLEGIDIEPAAAVALASLMQCVREGRVEKDAVIMLNITGGGIGRYKKEFNPMRQKPDLVFPVNPDPEMVKTKVRELIGK
;
A
#
# COMPACT_ATOMS: atom_id res chain seq x y z
N MET A 1 -0.42 11.90 -9.16
CA MET A 1 -0.80 11.80 -7.73
C MET A 1 -0.29 10.50 -7.15
N VAL A 2 0.07 10.46 -5.86
CA VAL A 2 0.51 9.29 -5.11
C VAL A 2 -0.21 9.28 -3.77
N SER A 3 -0.52 8.10 -3.25
CA SER A 3 -1.36 7.96 -2.07
C SER A 3 -0.70 7.11 -1.00
N GLN A 4 -0.96 7.42 0.26
CA GLN A 4 -0.67 6.57 1.41
C GLN A 4 -1.95 6.30 2.21
N ASN A 5 -1.89 5.30 3.08
CA ASN A 5 -3.00 4.91 3.94
C ASN A 5 -2.69 5.28 5.40
N ALA A 6 -3.53 6.12 5.98
CA ALA A 6 -3.50 6.41 7.41
C ALA A 6 -3.75 5.14 8.25
N PRO A 7 -3.16 5.04 9.46
CA PRO A 7 -2.40 6.10 10.12
C PRO A 7 -0.90 6.17 9.78
N PHE A 8 -0.36 5.31 8.89
CA PHE A 8 1.06 5.32 8.52
C PHE A 8 1.30 6.18 7.26
N SER A 9 1.85 7.38 7.43
CA SER A 9 1.87 8.46 6.43
C SER A 9 3.25 9.05 6.13
N LEU A 10 4.33 8.29 6.35
CA LEU A 10 5.73 8.75 6.36
C LEU A 10 6.14 9.65 5.18
N MET A 11 5.76 9.27 3.94
CA MET A 11 6.09 10.08 2.76
C MET A 11 5.16 11.28 2.62
N TYR A 12 3.88 11.11 2.95
CA TYR A 12 2.91 12.19 2.93
C TYR A 12 3.30 13.31 3.91
N ASP A 13 3.69 12.95 5.13
CA ASP A 13 4.11 13.92 6.15
C ASP A 13 5.37 14.69 5.70
N ALA A 14 6.35 13.99 5.14
CA ALA A 14 7.54 14.63 4.58
C ALA A 14 7.19 15.57 3.41
N TRP A 15 6.31 15.15 2.51
CA TRP A 15 5.84 15.96 1.39
C TRP A 15 5.12 17.23 1.86
N LYS A 16 4.18 17.10 2.79
CA LYS A 16 3.42 18.24 3.34
C LYS A 16 4.32 19.21 4.14
N ALA A 17 5.39 18.72 4.74
CA ALA A 17 6.42 19.55 5.35
C ALA A 17 7.39 20.20 4.34
N GLY A 18 7.22 19.97 3.03
CA GLY A 18 8.15 20.44 1.99
C GLY A 18 9.55 19.82 2.08
N SER A 19 9.68 18.71 2.79
CA SER A 19 10.97 18.07 3.05
C SER A 19 11.29 17.03 1.99
N ARG A 20 12.50 17.11 1.42
CA ARG A 20 13.04 16.05 0.59
C ARG A 20 13.42 14.81 1.41
N ALA A 21 13.83 14.99 2.67
CA ALA A 21 14.16 13.90 3.57
C ALA A 21 12.91 13.41 4.30
N LEU A 22 12.82 12.11 4.55
CA LEU A 22 11.81 11.58 5.44
C LEU A 22 11.98 12.16 6.84
N LEU A 23 10.87 12.43 7.52
CA LEU A 23 10.90 12.90 8.90
C LEU A 23 11.37 11.78 9.84
N PRO A 24 11.89 12.12 11.03
CA PRO A 24 12.23 11.11 12.02
C PRO A 24 11.05 10.19 12.33
N LEU A 25 11.30 8.90 12.35
CA LEU A 25 10.31 7.87 12.61
C LEU A 25 10.57 7.19 13.94
N ASP A 26 9.58 7.22 14.82
CA ASP A 26 9.58 6.35 16.00
C ASP A 26 9.14 4.95 15.61
N GLU A 27 10.02 3.96 15.77
CA GLU A 27 9.80 2.59 15.31
C GLU A 27 8.66 1.89 16.07
N ASN A 28 8.39 2.24 17.32
CA ASN A 28 7.30 1.63 18.08
C ASN A 28 5.96 2.17 17.61
N THR A 29 5.86 3.48 17.48
CA THR A 29 4.67 4.14 16.91
C THR A 29 4.39 3.64 15.50
N ALA A 30 5.40 3.52 14.65
CA ALA A 30 5.26 3.00 13.29
C ALA A 30 4.71 1.56 13.26
N ARG A 31 5.17 0.70 14.17
CA ARG A 31 4.66 -0.68 14.27
C ARG A 31 3.19 -0.73 14.63
N GLU A 32 2.74 0.09 15.56
CA GLU A 32 1.33 0.16 15.92
C GLU A 32 0.49 0.71 14.76
N GLN A 33 0.91 1.80 14.14
CA GLN A 33 0.25 2.37 12.96
C GLN A 33 0.09 1.34 11.82
N VAL A 34 1.15 0.57 11.53
CA VAL A 34 1.10 -0.48 10.50
C VAL A 34 0.11 -1.59 10.85
N LYS A 35 -0.10 -1.92 12.14
CA LYS A 35 -1.11 -2.90 12.53
C LYS A 35 -2.55 -2.44 12.22
N GLU A 36 -2.79 -1.14 12.31
CA GLU A 36 -4.11 -0.54 12.10
C GLU A 36 -4.46 -0.33 10.63
N MET A 37 -3.47 -0.20 9.73
CA MET A 37 -3.71 0.00 8.30
C MET A 37 -4.50 -1.14 7.66
N CYS A 38 -5.45 -0.82 6.78
CA CYS A 38 -6.08 -1.80 5.90
C CYS A 38 -5.17 -2.20 4.73
N ALA A 39 -4.42 -1.26 4.17
CA ALA A 39 -3.48 -1.48 3.05
C ALA A 39 -2.05 -1.75 3.53
N LYS A 40 -1.82 -2.86 4.23
CA LYS A 40 -0.53 -3.21 4.86
C LYS A 40 0.66 -3.26 3.92
N VAL A 41 0.45 -3.50 2.62
CA VAL A 41 1.49 -3.47 1.59
C VAL A 41 2.09 -2.07 1.38
N LEU A 42 1.41 -1.02 1.82
CA LEU A 42 1.88 0.37 1.74
C LEU A 42 2.74 0.78 2.96
N SER A 43 3.17 -0.15 3.80
CA SER A 43 3.85 0.09 5.07
C SER A 43 5.38 0.12 4.98
N ASN A 44 5.97 0.41 3.81
CA ASN A 44 7.43 0.50 3.70
C ASN A 44 7.99 1.65 4.55
N ARG A 45 8.83 1.30 5.53
CA ARG A 45 9.47 2.28 6.45
C ARG A 45 10.74 2.93 5.89
N LYS A 46 11.26 2.42 4.77
CA LYS A 46 12.40 2.99 4.04
C LYS A 46 12.08 3.10 2.54
N PRO A 47 11.04 3.86 2.17
CA PRO A 47 10.67 4.01 0.78
C PRO A 47 11.72 4.84 0.01
N PRO A 48 11.84 4.66 -1.30
CA PRO A 48 12.76 5.42 -2.15
C PRO A 48 12.24 6.84 -2.42
N TYR A 49 11.83 7.55 -1.38
CA TYR A 49 11.28 8.91 -1.45
C TYR A 49 12.38 9.94 -1.69
N SER A 50 13.44 9.90 -0.88
CA SER A 50 14.52 10.91 -0.83
C SER A 50 15.63 10.67 -1.86
N LEU A 51 15.66 9.54 -2.52
CA LEU A 51 16.71 9.19 -3.48
C LEU A 51 16.66 10.13 -4.69
N LYS A 52 17.83 10.37 -5.32
CA LYS A 52 17.90 11.11 -6.60
C LYS A 52 17.11 10.34 -7.66
N GLY A 53 16.19 11.01 -8.32
CA GLY A 53 15.23 10.40 -9.25
C GLY A 53 14.12 9.58 -8.57
N GLY A 54 14.00 9.64 -7.25
CA GLY A 54 12.96 8.99 -6.48
C GLY A 54 11.63 9.74 -6.49
N LEU A 55 10.73 9.36 -5.58
CA LEU A 55 9.37 9.88 -5.58
C LEU A 55 9.29 11.41 -5.42
N TYR A 56 10.11 11.99 -4.53
CA TYR A 56 10.14 13.44 -4.34
C TYR A 56 10.46 14.18 -5.65
N ASP A 57 11.51 13.76 -6.37
CA ASP A 57 11.90 14.38 -7.63
C ASP A 57 10.84 14.21 -8.72
N ALA A 58 10.19 13.04 -8.78
CA ALA A 58 9.12 12.78 -9.73
C ALA A 58 7.90 13.68 -9.48
N LEU A 59 7.50 13.86 -8.23
CA LEU A 59 6.40 14.76 -7.88
C LEU A 59 6.73 16.22 -8.22
N VAL A 60 7.93 16.68 -7.87
CA VAL A 60 8.36 18.05 -8.20
C VAL A 60 8.40 18.26 -9.71
N ALA A 61 8.98 17.34 -10.47
CA ALA A 61 9.14 17.46 -11.93
C ALA A 61 7.79 17.44 -12.68
N THR A 62 6.78 16.77 -12.13
CA THR A 62 5.46 16.62 -12.77
C THR A 62 4.39 17.55 -12.21
N GLY A 63 4.70 18.40 -11.24
CA GLY A 63 3.68 19.16 -10.50
C GLY A 63 2.69 18.24 -9.77
N GLY A 64 3.15 17.04 -9.41
CA GLY A 64 2.33 16.05 -8.72
C GLY A 64 2.07 16.38 -7.26
N ASP A 65 1.22 15.59 -6.60
CA ASP A 65 0.91 15.75 -5.18
C ASP A 65 0.72 14.40 -4.49
N MET A 66 0.79 14.42 -3.15
CA MET A 66 0.53 13.26 -2.31
C MET A 66 -0.80 13.40 -1.56
N PHE A 67 -1.48 12.29 -1.43
CA PHE A 67 -2.76 12.15 -0.75
C PHE A 67 -2.67 11.13 0.38
N LEU A 68 -3.53 11.28 1.35
CA LEU A 68 -3.68 10.37 2.47
C LEU A 68 -5.13 9.93 2.55
N ALA A 69 -5.39 8.63 2.46
CA ALA A 69 -6.72 8.07 2.65
C ALA A 69 -6.80 7.31 3.99
N THR A 70 -7.89 7.47 4.71
CA THR A 70 -8.17 6.66 5.90
C THR A 70 -8.57 5.23 5.52
N ASN A 71 -8.66 4.35 6.50
CA ASN A 71 -9.18 3.00 6.29
C ASN A 71 -10.63 3.03 5.81
N GLU A 72 -11.44 3.89 6.41
CA GLU A 72 -12.85 4.05 6.09
C GLU A 72 -13.03 4.52 4.64
N GLU A 73 -12.29 5.55 4.23
CA GLU A 73 -12.33 6.06 2.85
C GLU A 73 -11.89 4.99 1.83
N ALA A 74 -10.86 4.22 2.16
CA ALA A 74 -10.42 3.11 1.30
C ALA A 74 -11.46 2.00 1.19
N MET A 75 -12.10 1.63 2.31
CA MET A 75 -13.15 0.61 2.33
C MET A 75 -14.40 1.06 1.55
N GLU A 76 -14.83 2.31 1.73
CA GLU A 76 -15.94 2.89 0.97
C GLU A 76 -15.65 2.95 -0.53
N ALA A 77 -14.44 3.38 -0.90
CA ALA A 77 -14.00 3.40 -2.30
C ALA A 77 -13.98 2.00 -2.91
N GLY A 78 -13.46 0.99 -2.19
CA GLY A 78 -13.46 -0.39 -2.63
C GLY A 78 -14.87 -0.95 -2.84
N ALA A 79 -15.78 -0.71 -1.90
CA ALA A 79 -17.17 -1.13 -2.00
C ALA A 79 -17.90 -0.45 -3.17
N LEU A 80 -17.64 0.85 -3.38
CA LEU A 80 -18.18 1.59 -4.53
C LEU A 80 -17.66 1.00 -5.86
N PHE A 81 -16.38 0.70 -5.94
CA PHE A 81 -15.78 0.09 -7.14
C PHE A 81 -16.41 -1.27 -7.43
N GLU A 82 -16.51 -2.15 -6.44
CA GLU A 82 -17.15 -3.46 -6.59
C GLU A 82 -18.61 -3.33 -7.06
N LYS A 83 -19.34 -2.36 -6.51
CA LYS A 83 -20.74 -2.10 -6.92
C LYS A 83 -20.87 -1.64 -8.36
N LEU A 84 -19.94 -0.81 -8.86
CA LEU A 84 -20.02 -0.21 -10.19
C LEU A 84 -19.38 -1.10 -11.27
N GLU A 85 -18.29 -1.77 -10.95
CA GLU A 85 -17.47 -2.52 -11.89
C GLU A 85 -17.66 -4.04 -11.78
N GLY A 86 -18.35 -4.52 -10.74
CA GLY A 86 -18.66 -5.95 -10.54
C GLY A 86 -17.48 -6.79 -10.07
N ILE A 87 -16.39 -6.16 -9.63
CA ILE A 87 -15.19 -6.85 -9.15
C ILE A 87 -14.61 -6.12 -7.94
N ASP A 88 -14.20 -6.88 -6.92
CA ASP A 88 -13.50 -6.36 -5.76
C ASP A 88 -12.07 -5.91 -6.09
N ILE A 89 -11.55 -4.91 -5.37
CA ILE A 89 -10.17 -4.46 -5.47
C ILE A 89 -9.44 -4.59 -4.14
N GLU A 90 -8.11 -4.78 -4.23
CA GLU A 90 -7.25 -4.84 -3.05
C GLU A 90 -7.19 -3.49 -2.31
N PRO A 91 -6.99 -3.49 -0.97
CA PRO A 91 -6.99 -2.26 -0.18
C PRO A 91 -6.04 -1.17 -0.70
N ALA A 92 -4.87 -1.54 -1.23
CA ALA A 92 -3.93 -0.57 -1.81
C ALA A 92 -4.48 0.13 -3.07
N ALA A 93 -5.22 -0.59 -3.91
CA ALA A 93 -5.91 -0.02 -5.07
C ALA A 93 -7.09 0.85 -4.62
N ALA A 94 -7.80 0.43 -3.57
CA ALA A 94 -8.87 1.21 -2.97
C ALA A 94 -8.37 2.55 -2.38
N VAL A 95 -7.18 2.58 -1.78
CA VAL A 95 -6.51 3.82 -1.33
C VAL A 95 -6.27 4.77 -2.51
N ALA A 96 -5.84 4.26 -3.67
CA ALA A 96 -5.64 5.10 -4.86
C ALA A 96 -6.98 5.68 -5.38
N LEU A 97 -8.04 4.88 -5.38
CA LEU A 97 -9.38 5.32 -5.76
C LEU A 97 -9.93 6.35 -4.76
N ALA A 98 -9.79 6.12 -3.45
CA ALA A 98 -10.21 7.07 -2.41
C ALA A 98 -9.55 8.44 -2.61
N SER A 99 -8.25 8.45 -2.92
CA SER A 99 -7.52 9.69 -3.21
C SER A 99 -7.99 10.38 -4.49
N LEU A 100 -8.36 9.64 -5.53
CA LEU A 100 -9.00 10.21 -6.72
C LEU A 100 -10.34 10.83 -6.36
N MET A 101 -11.16 10.15 -5.56
CA MET A 101 -12.44 10.68 -5.09
C MET A 101 -12.27 11.96 -4.26
N GLN A 102 -11.22 12.05 -3.42
CA GLN A 102 -10.87 13.28 -2.72
C GLN A 102 -10.55 14.41 -3.71
N CYS A 103 -9.69 14.17 -4.71
CA CYS A 103 -9.37 15.14 -5.74
C CYS A 103 -10.61 15.68 -6.48
N VAL A 104 -11.53 14.78 -6.83
CA VAL A 104 -12.78 15.18 -7.51
C VAL A 104 -13.65 16.03 -6.59
N ARG A 105 -13.81 15.64 -5.32
CA ARG A 105 -14.58 16.42 -4.33
C ARG A 105 -14.01 17.82 -4.09
N GLU A 106 -12.68 17.93 -4.13
CA GLU A 106 -11.95 19.19 -3.96
C GLU A 106 -11.91 20.05 -5.24
N GLY A 107 -12.52 19.60 -6.33
CA GLY A 107 -12.53 20.32 -7.61
C GLY A 107 -11.14 20.41 -8.28
N ARG A 108 -10.21 19.52 -7.94
CA ARG A 108 -8.83 19.49 -8.47
C ARG A 108 -8.70 18.69 -9.77
N VAL A 109 -9.78 18.09 -10.23
CA VAL A 109 -9.86 17.34 -11.48
C VAL A 109 -10.82 18.07 -12.41
N GLU A 110 -10.35 18.48 -13.58
CA GLU A 110 -11.16 19.12 -14.60
C GLU A 110 -12.20 18.14 -15.16
N LYS A 111 -13.35 18.65 -15.62
CA LYS A 111 -14.46 17.80 -16.08
C LYS A 111 -14.14 16.95 -17.30
N ASP A 112 -13.24 17.42 -18.15
CA ASP A 112 -12.76 16.77 -19.36
C ASP A 112 -11.38 16.13 -19.20
N ALA A 113 -10.87 16.04 -17.98
CA ALA A 113 -9.58 15.42 -17.70
C ALA A 113 -9.57 13.93 -18.09
N VAL A 114 -8.53 13.54 -18.80
CA VAL A 114 -8.25 12.12 -19.03
C VAL A 114 -7.55 11.54 -17.81
N ILE A 115 -8.21 10.60 -17.13
CA ILE A 115 -7.73 10.03 -15.88
C ILE A 115 -7.24 8.59 -16.14
N MET A 116 -5.99 8.31 -15.74
CA MET A 116 -5.49 6.95 -15.62
C MET A 116 -5.41 6.57 -14.14
N LEU A 117 -6.28 5.67 -13.70
CA LEU A 117 -6.24 5.09 -12.36
C LEU A 117 -5.59 3.70 -12.43
N ASN A 118 -4.50 3.52 -11.71
CA ASN A 118 -3.79 2.24 -11.69
C ASN A 118 -4.37 1.32 -10.60
N ILE A 119 -5.12 0.30 -11.02
CA ILE A 119 -5.65 -0.75 -10.14
C ILE A 119 -4.64 -1.89 -10.11
N THR A 120 -3.87 -1.97 -9.04
CA THR A 120 -2.73 -2.89 -8.91
C THR A 120 -3.10 -4.30 -8.46
N GLY A 121 -4.34 -4.51 -8.02
CA GLY A 121 -4.83 -5.83 -7.60
C GLY A 121 -6.30 -5.83 -7.27
N GLY A 122 -6.95 -6.98 -7.48
CA GLY A 122 -8.37 -7.18 -7.20
C GLY A 122 -8.84 -8.56 -7.60
N GLY A 123 -10.15 -8.82 -7.45
CA GLY A 123 -10.79 -10.07 -7.83
C GLY A 123 -10.56 -11.22 -6.87
N ILE A 124 -9.94 -10.99 -5.71
CA ILE A 124 -9.66 -12.04 -4.70
C ILE A 124 -10.95 -12.55 -4.07
N GLY A 125 -11.90 -11.66 -3.77
CA GLY A 125 -13.21 -12.02 -3.24
C GLY A 125 -14.00 -12.87 -4.23
N ARG A 126 -14.04 -12.45 -5.49
CA ARG A 126 -14.65 -13.20 -6.59
C ARG A 126 -13.98 -14.55 -6.81
N TYR A 127 -12.64 -14.57 -6.87
CA TYR A 127 -11.87 -15.81 -7.02
C TYR A 127 -12.20 -16.84 -5.93
N LYS A 128 -12.30 -16.40 -4.65
CA LYS A 128 -12.65 -17.28 -3.54
C LYS A 128 -14.10 -17.80 -3.60
N LYS A 129 -15.02 -17.07 -4.22
CA LYS A 129 -16.41 -17.49 -4.42
C LYS A 129 -16.53 -18.50 -5.55
N GLU A 130 -15.80 -18.30 -6.64
CA GLU A 130 -15.87 -19.14 -7.85
C GLU A 130 -15.01 -20.40 -7.76
N PHE A 131 -13.90 -20.33 -7.03
CA PHE A 131 -12.94 -21.40 -6.87
C PHE A 131 -12.75 -21.70 -5.37
N ASN A 132 -12.46 -22.93 -5.02
CA ASN A 132 -12.10 -23.33 -3.67
C ASN A 132 -10.57 -23.42 -3.53
N PRO A 133 -9.86 -22.27 -3.36
CA PRO A 133 -8.42 -22.26 -3.36
C PRO A 133 -7.88 -22.97 -2.11
N MET A 134 -7.10 -24.01 -2.33
CA MET A 134 -6.38 -24.68 -1.25
C MET A 134 -5.12 -23.89 -0.90
N ARG A 135 -5.03 -23.41 0.33
CA ARG A 135 -3.80 -22.82 0.85
C ARG A 135 -2.79 -23.92 1.15
N GLN A 136 -1.66 -23.88 0.50
CA GLN A 136 -0.55 -24.72 0.92
C GLN A 136 -0.01 -24.23 2.26
N LYS A 137 0.23 -25.17 3.16
CA LYS A 137 0.91 -24.87 4.42
C LYS A 137 2.41 -24.77 4.13
N PRO A 138 3.11 -23.81 4.74
CA PRO A 138 4.57 -23.77 4.63
C PRO A 138 5.17 -24.98 5.35
N ASP A 139 6.19 -25.60 4.75
CA ASP A 139 6.91 -26.72 5.37
C ASP A 139 7.75 -26.28 6.57
N LEU A 140 8.26 -25.06 6.52
CA LEU A 140 9.04 -24.43 7.59
C LEU A 140 8.54 -23.03 7.88
N VAL A 141 8.46 -22.70 9.16
CA VAL A 141 8.15 -21.34 9.64
C VAL A 141 9.26 -20.91 10.60
N PHE A 142 9.84 -19.75 10.37
CA PHE A 142 10.89 -19.19 11.19
C PHE A 142 10.39 -17.94 11.93
N PRO A 143 10.95 -17.64 13.13
CA PRO A 143 10.68 -16.37 13.79
C PRO A 143 11.28 -15.20 13.01
N VAL A 144 10.91 -13.98 13.40
CA VAL A 144 11.54 -12.76 12.86
C VAL A 144 13.01 -12.72 13.30
N ASN A 145 13.93 -12.49 12.36
CA ASN A 145 15.39 -12.54 12.58
C ASN A 145 15.88 -13.90 13.11
N PRO A 146 15.66 -15.00 12.39
CA PRO A 146 16.08 -16.32 12.82
C PRO A 146 17.62 -16.44 12.75
N ASP A 147 18.19 -17.33 13.57
CA ASP A 147 19.59 -17.69 13.44
C ASP A 147 19.88 -18.34 12.07
N PRO A 148 20.83 -17.80 11.26
CA PRO A 148 21.11 -18.29 9.92
C PRO A 148 21.53 -19.76 9.88
N GLU A 149 22.27 -20.26 10.89
CA GLU A 149 22.72 -21.65 10.92
C GLU A 149 21.55 -22.60 11.24
N MET A 150 20.63 -22.20 12.10
CA MET A 150 19.39 -22.94 12.33
C MET A 150 18.54 -23.02 11.05
N VAL A 151 18.43 -21.92 10.29
CA VAL A 151 17.71 -21.91 9.00
C VAL A 151 18.34 -22.88 8.02
N LYS A 152 19.67 -22.81 7.83
CA LYS A 152 20.44 -23.72 6.94
C LYS A 152 20.21 -25.18 7.31
N THR A 153 20.31 -25.51 8.59
CA THR A 153 20.13 -26.86 9.10
C THR A 153 18.75 -27.40 8.77
N LYS A 154 17.69 -26.64 9.14
CA LYS A 154 16.32 -27.08 8.88
C LYS A 154 15.96 -27.19 7.39
N VAL A 155 16.49 -26.29 6.57
CA VAL A 155 16.29 -26.37 5.11
C VAL A 155 17.00 -27.60 4.53
N ARG A 156 18.25 -27.91 4.96
CA ARG A 156 18.96 -29.13 4.54
C ARG A 156 18.22 -30.40 4.95
N GLU A 157 17.70 -30.46 6.16
CA GLU A 157 16.88 -31.59 6.64
C GLU A 157 15.61 -31.79 5.80
N LEU A 158 14.99 -30.71 5.35
CA LEU A 158 13.81 -30.76 4.48
C LEU A 158 14.13 -31.23 3.06
N ILE A 159 15.20 -30.70 2.46
CA ILE A 159 15.59 -31.00 1.07
C ILE A 159 16.30 -32.38 0.97
N GLY A 160 16.97 -32.81 2.04
CA GLY A 160 17.69 -34.09 2.08
C GLY A 160 16.80 -35.31 2.34
N LYS A 161 15.47 -35.10 2.43
CA LYS A 161 14.46 -36.17 2.46
C LYS A 161 13.98 -36.48 1.04
#